data_0b6e492650b7e89092230370822d1ace
#
_entry.id   0b6e492650b7e89092230370822d1ace
#
_cell.length_a   1.000
_cell.length_b   1.000
_cell.length_c   1.000
_cell.angle_alpha   90.00
_cell.angle_beta   90.00
_cell.angle_gamma   90.00
#
_symmetry.space_group_name_H-M   'P 1'
#
loop_
_entity.id
_entity.type
_entity.pdbx_description
1 polymer ?
#
loop_
_entity_poly.entity_id
_entity_poly.type
_entity_poly.pdbx_seq_one_letter_code
_entity_poly.pdbx_strand_id
1 'polypeptide(L)'
;MKKTLILISIFMIMLISCSEKKSAVNAAANKTGSLPNPVQESTAEDIAKELNVKFAVPDGAKNIRYSIIAGNLAQMDFIWNEAECTARIKPDAESQDISGFYYNWSNETPCTVGENAGIAKWQITEVGEVVGICLWQNKTSNLTYSVSMKKNADSEKLIALANAVYIAGGEQMTYKMVSMAEGLEIAKNNPDAIIVDVRRDDEYKAGHIPGAVLLTMETITAETAAKVLPDKNQMILIYCRSGRRSKIAAQTLLDLGYTNLIEFGGILDYKGKVEK
;
A
#
# COMPACT_ATOMS: atom_id res chain seq x y z
N MET A 1 22.01 -80.66 1.09
CA MET A 1 23.03 -80.49 0.02
C MET A 1 22.87 -79.19 -0.66
N LYS A 2 23.93 -78.52 -0.95
CA LYS A 2 24.17 -77.16 -1.53
C LYS A 2 24.21 -76.00 -0.54
N LYS A 3 25.43 -75.69 -0.19
CA LYS A 3 25.90 -74.48 0.53
C LYS A 3 25.85 -73.27 -0.40
N THR A 4 25.33 -72.18 0.08
CA THR A 4 25.47 -70.85 -0.60
C THR A 4 26.32 -69.92 0.28
N LEU A 5 27.42 -69.51 -0.28
CA LEU A 5 28.43 -68.62 0.32
C LEU A 5 27.88 -67.19 0.38
N ILE A 6 27.95 -66.58 1.51
CA ILE A 6 27.70 -65.11 1.68
C ILE A 6 29.08 -64.43 1.69
N LEU A 7 29.30 -63.58 0.67
CA LEU A 7 30.46 -62.70 0.58
C LEU A 7 30.16 -61.41 1.36
N ILE A 8 30.91 -61.17 2.43
CA ILE A 8 30.87 -59.89 3.16
C ILE A 8 31.99 -59.02 2.59
N SER A 9 31.59 -57.91 1.95
CA SER A 9 32.54 -56.92 1.49
C SER A 9 32.67 -55.84 2.56
N ILE A 10 33.86 -55.78 3.15
CA ILE A 10 34.27 -54.73 4.13
C ILE A 10 34.74 -53.52 3.35
N PHE A 11 34.01 -52.41 3.48
CA PHE A 11 34.41 -51.13 2.90
C PHE A 11 35.17 -50.32 3.97
N MET A 12 36.46 -50.16 3.78
CA MET A 12 37.41 -49.44 4.66
C MET A 12 37.26 -47.95 4.41
N ILE A 13 36.82 -47.19 5.42
CA ILE A 13 36.78 -45.74 5.38
C ILE A 13 38.17 -45.18 5.69
N MET A 14 38.81 -44.60 4.69
CA MET A 14 40.00 -43.76 4.89
C MET A 14 39.55 -42.32 5.26
N LEU A 15 39.88 -41.91 6.47
CA LEU A 15 39.86 -40.54 6.90
C LEU A 15 41.10 -39.83 6.33
N ILE A 16 40.91 -38.95 5.38
CA ILE A 16 41.93 -37.99 4.95
C ILE A 16 41.65 -36.65 5.60
N SER A 17 42.45 -36.32 6.59
CA SER A 17 42.56 -34.98 7.14
C SER A 17 43.24 -34.09 6.11
N CYS A 18 42.59 -33.06 5.62
CA CYS A 18 43.22 -32.05 4.79
C CYS A 18 43.12 -30.69 5.47
N SER A 19 44.28 -30.19 5.86
CA SER A 19 44.58 -28.92 6.47
C SER A 19 44.10 -27.73 5.56
N GLU A 20 43.40 -26.81 6.17
CA GLU A 20 42.97 -25.55 5.53
C GLU A 20 44.19 -24.66 5.18
N LYS A 21 44.44 -24.46 3.91
CA LYS A 21 45.15 -23.27 3.42
C LYS A 21 44.13 -22.24 2.95
N LYS A 22 43.98 -21.17 3.73
CA LYS A 22 43.29 -19.96 3.28
C LYS A 22 44.02 -19.36 2.10
N SER A 23 43.46 -19.51 0.90
CA SER A 23 43.86 -18.78 -0.29
C SER A 23 42.83 -17.66 -0.49
N ALA A 24 43.27 -16.42 -0.29
CA ALA A 24 42.49 -15.24 -0.64
C ALA A 24 42.42 -15.13 -2.15
N VAL A 25 41.30 -15.55 -2.73
CA VAL A 25 40.99 -15.26 -4.13
C VAL A 25 40.06 -14.06 -4.14
N ASN A 26 40.53 -12.93 -4.68
CA ASN A 26 39.73 -11.79 -5.03
C ASN A 26 38.58 -12.21 -5.94
N ALA A 27 37.41 -12.36 -5.38
CA ALA A 27 36.16 -12.48 -6.13
C ALA A 27 35.75 -11.08 -6.57
N ALA A 28 36.12 -10.69 -7.77
CA ALA A 28 35.39 -9.66 -8.50
C ALA A 28 33.95 -10.17 -8.65
N ALA A 29 33.04 -9.68 -7.81
CA ALA A 29 31.62 -9.97 -7.91
C ALA A 29 31.12 -9.43 -9.24
N ASN A 30 30.92 -10.31 -10.22
CA ASN A 30 30.02 -10.05 -11.33
C ASN A 30 28.66 -9.72 -10.72
N LYS A 31 28.30 -8.44 -10.70
CA LYS A 31 26.93 -7.98 -10.52
C LYS A 31 26.14 -8.37 -11.76
N THR A 32 25.74 -9.63 -11.89
CA THR A 32 24.58 -9.95 -12.67
C THR A 32 23.41 -9.30 -11.91
N GLY A 33 22.94 -8.17 -12.44
CA GLY A 33 21.75 -7.52 -11.92
C GLY A 33 20.60 -8.50 -12.05
N SER A 34 20.26 -9.19 -10.96
CA SER A 34 18.96 -9.83 -10.86
C SER A 34 17.93 -8.72 -10.99
N LEU A 35 17.03 -8.84 -11.98
CA LEU A 35 15.86 -7.97 -12.05
C LEU A 35 15.19 -8.03 -10.67
N PRO A 36 14.88 -6.88 -10.05
CA PRO A 36 14.23 -6.89 -8.74
C PRO A 36 12.94 -7.72 -8.86
N ASN A 37 12.71 -8.62 -7.91
CA ASN A 37 11.47 -9.37 -7.85
C ASN A 37 10.31 -8.35 -7.80
N PRO A 38 9.39 -8.36 -8.78
CA PRO A 38 8.30 -7.38 -8.79
C PRO A 38 7.31 -7.58 -7.63
N VAL A 39 7.37 -8.71 -6.93
CA VAL A 39 6.51 -9.04 -5.78
C VAL A 39 7.35 -9.01 -4.52
N GLN A 40 7.01 -8.12 -3.61
CA GLN A 40 7.60 -7.98 -2.27
C GLN A 40 6.57 -8.43 -1.24
N GLU A 41 6.89 -9.45 -0.43
CA GLU A 41 6.09 -9.79 0.75
C GLU A 41 6.05 -8.60 1.70
N SER A 42 4.89 -8.33 2.30
CA SER A 42 4.63 -7.13 3.06
C SER A 42 3.68 -7.40 4.23
N THR A 43 3.44 -6.40 5.05
CA THR A 43 2.40 -6.40 6.08
C THR A 43 1.30 -5.38 5.73
N ALA A 44 0.16 -5.44 6.42
CA ALA A 44 -0.89 -4.43 6.26
C ALA A 44 -0.38 -3.02 6.63
N GLU A 45 0.49 -2.94 7.64
CA GLU A 45 1.11 -1.70 8.11
C GLU A 45 2.08 -1.12 7.07
N ASP A 46 2.91 -1.97 6.45
CA ASP A 46 3.83 -1.53 5.41
C ASP A 46 3.08 -1.03 4.17
N ILE A 47 2.02 -1.74 3.74
CA ILE A 47 1.15 -1.30 2.65
C ILE A 47 0.52 0.06 2.96
N ALA A 48 -0.01 0.24 4.17
CA ALA A 48 -0.57 1.51 4.59
C ALA A 48 0.47 2.64 4.59
N LYS A 49 1.70 2.35 5.02
CA LYS A 49 2.80 3.29 5.08
C LYS A 49 3.38 3.64 3.71
N GLU A 50 3.56 2.67 2.84
CA GLU A 50 4.23 2.85 1.55
C GLU A 50 3.29 3.35 0.46
N LEU A 51 2.06 2.83 0.42
CA LEU A 51 1.09 3.10 -0.65
C LEU A 51 -0.11 3.93 -0.18
N ASN A 52 -0.22 4.22 1.11
CA ASN A 52 -1.37 4.93 1.70
C ASN A 52 -2.72 4.26 1.36
N VAL A 53 -2.75 2.92 1.39
CA VAL A 53 -3.96 2.14 1.13
C VAL A 53 -4.15 1.07 2.21
N LYS A 54 -5.40 0.71 2.50
CA LYS A 54 -5.76 -0.33 3.48
C LYS A 54 -6.81 -1.26 2.89
N PHE A 55 -6.75 -2.53 3.27
CA PHE A 55 -7.80 -3.50 2.97
C PHE A 55 -8.69 -3.68 4.20
N ALA A 56 -10.01 -3.75 4.02
CA ALA A 56 -10.83 -4.45 4.98
C ALA A 56 -10.57 -5.96 4.84
N VAL A 57 -10.51 -6.64 5.96
CA VAL A 57 -10.42 -8.09 5.99
C VAL A 57 -11.84 -8.65 6.09
N PRO A 58 -12.32 -9.41 5.10
CA PRO A 58 -13.65 -10.00 5.16
C PRO A 58 -13.82 -10.92 6.38
N ASP A 59 -14.98 -10.88 7.00
CA ASP A 59 -15.31 -11.80 8.10
C ASP A 59 -15.16 -13.25 7.65
N GLY A 60 -14.46 -14.05 8.47
CA GLY A 60 -14.15 -15.45 8.15
C GLY A 60 -13.03 -15.66 7.15
N ALA A 61 -12.33 -14.61 6.70
CA ALA A 61 -11.14 -14.77 5.86
C ALA A 61 -10.00 -15.48 6.63
N LYS A 62 -9.28 -16.36 5.93
CA LYS A 62 -8.18 -17.17 6.47
C LYS A 62 -6.94 -17.07 5.59
N ASN A 63 -5.78 -17.41 6.15
CA ASN A 63 -4.49 -17.47 5.43
C ASN A 63 -4.16 -16.16 4.70
N ILE A 64 -4.36 -15.04 5.39
CA ILE A 64 -4.17 -13.70 4.82
C ILE A 64 -2.67 -13.46 4.63
N ARG A 65 -2.31 -13.01 3.43
CA ARG A 65 -0.95 -12.60 3.07
C ARG A 65 -1.02 -11.28 2.31
N TYR A 66 -0.05 -10.42 2.57
CA TYR A 66 0.05 -9.12 1.92
C TYR A 66 1.30 -9.05 1.07
N SER A 67 1.24 -8.32 -0.03
CA SER A 67 2.39 -8.03 -0.88
C SER A 67 2.25 -6.69 -1.59
N ILE A 68 3.39 -6.12 -1.99
CA ILE A 68 3.47 -4.97 -2.88
C ILE A 68 4.05 -5.45 -4.20
N ILE A 69 3.36 -5.18 -5.30
CA ILE A 69 3.76 -5.57 -6.65
C ILE A 69 4.26 -4.34 -7.39
N ALA A 70 5.47 -4.43 -7.95
CA ALA A 70 6.12 -3.38 -8.72
C ALA A 70 6.14 -2.00 -8.00
N GLY A 71 6.13 -2.01 -6.67
CA GLY A 71 6.24 -0.82 -5.82
C GLY A 71 5.01 0.08 -5.76
N ASN A 72 3.91 -0.25 -6.43
CA ASN A 72 2.72 0.61 -6.49
C ASN A 72 1.37 -0.11 -6.54
N LEU A 73 1.33 -1.43 -6.42
CA LEU A 73 0.11 -2.21 -6.38
C LEU A 73 0.06 -3.01 -5.09
N ALA A 74 -0.84 -2.65 -4.19
CA ALA A 74 -1.12 -3.42 -2.99
C ALA A 74 -1.91 -4.67 -3.33
N GLN A 75 -1.56 -5.80 -2.71
CA GLN A 75 -2.28 -7.06 -2.86
C GLN A 75 -2.49 -7.73 -1.49
N MET A 76 -3.67 -8.29 -1.30
CA MET A 76 -4.04 -9.16 -0.20
C MET A 76 -4.58 -10.48 -0.76
N ASP A 77 -3.91 -11.60 -0.48
CA ASP A 77 -4.36 -12.95 -0.81
C ASP A 77 -4.95 -13.60 0.44
N PHE A 78 -6.06 -14.32 0.29
CA PHE A 78 -6.76 -14.95 1.40
C PHE A 78 -7.70 -16.06 0.93
N ILE A 79 -8.18 -16.88 1.85
CA ILE A 79 -9.26 -17.84 1.61
C ILE A 79 -10.54 -17.27 2.21
N TRP A 80 -11.61 -17.19 1.41
CA TRP A 80 -12.92 -16.76 1.83
C TRP A 80 -14.01 -17.65 1.22
N ASN A 81 -14.95 -18.14 2.05
CA ASN A 81 -15.97 -19.09 1.61
C ASN A 81 -15.39 -20.25 0.78
N GLU A 82 -14.29 -20.84 1.30
CA GLU A 82 -13.53 -21.94 0.68
C GLU A 82 -12.89 -21.63 -0.68
N ALA A 83 -13.00 -20.42 -1.19
CA ALA A 83 -12.34 -19.98 -2.41
C ALA A 83 -11.04 -19.23 -2.11
N GLU A 84 -10.02 -19.44 -2.94
CA GLU A 84 -8.87 -18.54 -2.97
C GLU A 84 -9.28 -17.22 -3.61
N CYS A 85 -9.06 -16.15 -2.88
CA CYS A 85 -9.41 -14.79 -3.26
C CYS A 85 -8.17 -13.91 -3.25
N THR A 86 -8.18 -12.90 -4.12
CA THR A 86 -7.18 -11.83 -4.14
C THR A 86 -7.89 -10.49 -4.20
N ALA A 87 -7.48 -9.57 -3.34
CA ALA A 87 -7.86 -8.16 -3.43
C ALA A 87 -6.67 -7.32 -3.82
N ARG A 88 -6.87 -6.33 -4.67
CA ARG A 88 -5.83 -5.40 -5.11
C ARG A 88 -6.31 -3.97 -5.05
N ILE A 89 -5.40 -3.06 -4.70
CA ILE A 89 -5.62 -1.62 -4.69
C ILE A 89 -4.42 -0.95 -5.36
N LYS A 90 -4.69 -0.06 -6.30
CA LYS A 90 -3.67 0.72 -7.00
C LYS A 90 -3.98 2.20 -6.92
N PRO A 91 -3.10 3.02 -6.32
CA PRO A 91 -3.18 4.48 -6.40
C PRO A 91 -2.97 4.98 -7.84
N ASP A 92 -3.60 6.10 -8.18
CA ASP A 92 -3.41 6.84 -9.43
C ASP A 92 -3.57 5.98 -10.72
N ALA A 93 -4.39 4.93 -10.69
CA ALA A 93 -4.64 4.12 -11.87
C ALA A 93 -5.75 4.75 -12.71
N GLU A 94 -5.41 5.17 -13.90
CA GLU A 94 -6.41 5.31 -14.95
C GLU A 94 -7.09 3.94 -15.13
N SER A 95 -8.43 3.93 -15.16
CA SER A 95 -9.34 2.77 -15.19
C SER A 95 -8.80 1.54 -15.95
N GLN A 96 -7.93 0.78 -15.33
CA GLN A 96 -7.33 -0.43 -15.88
C GLN A 96 -7.73 -1.64 -15.03
N ASP A 97 -7.89 -2.78 -15.69
CA ASP A 97 -8.04 -4.05 -14.99
C ASP A 97 -6.72 -4.39 -14.26
N ILE A 98 -6.76 -4.30 -12.94
CA ILE A 98 -5.63 -4.64 -12.06
C ILE A 98 -5.77 -6.04 -11.44
N SER A 99 -6.78 -6.82 -11.84
CA SER A 99 -7.09 -8.12 -11.24
C SER A 99 -6.00 -9.18 -11.46
N GLY A 100 -5.24 -9.07 -12.55
CA GLY A 100 -4.27 -10.08 -12.99
C GLY A 100 -4.92 -11.32 -13.59
N PHE A 101 -6.21 -11.26 -13.91
CA PHE A 101 -6.96 -12.28 -14.59
C PHE A 101 -7.22 -11.85 -16.03
N TYR A 102 -6.69 -12.57 -16.98
CA TYR A 102 -6.77 -12.26 -18.40
C TYR A 102 -7.64 -13.25 -19.14
N TYR A 103 -8.96 -13.14 -18.92
CA TYR A 103 -9.95 -14.00 -19.56
C TYR A 103 -10.85 -13.22 -20.54
N ASN A 104 -11.37 -13.93 -21.54
CA ASN A 104 -12.50 -13.43 -22.32
C ASN A 104 -13.79 -13.73 -21.55
N TRP A 105 -14.23 -12.79 -20.74
CA TRP A 105 -15.35 -12.98 -19.82
C TRP A 105 -16.66 -13.28 -20.56
N SER A 106 -17.31 -14.40 -20.19
CA SER A 106 -18.58 -14.82 -20.80
C SER A 106 -19.80 -14.15 -20.18
N ASN A 107 -19.65 -13.66 -18.93
CA ASN A 107 -20.72 -13.01 -18.20
C ASN A 107 -20.17 -11.74 -17.56
N GLU A 108 -20.98 -10.70 -17.56
CA GLU A 108 -20.69 -9.47 -16.83
C GLU A 108 -21.98 -8.79 -16.36
N THR A 109 -21.92 -8.07 -15.25
CA THR A 109 -23.00 -7.26 -14.73
C THR A 109 -22.48 -5.99 -14.07
N PRO A 110 -23.07 -4.83 -14.34
CA PRO A 110 -22.82 -3.63 -13.55
C PRO A 110 -23.20 -3.86 -12.09
N CYS A 111 -22.44 -3.27 -11.19
CA CYS A 111 -22.68 -3.37 -9.75
C CYS A 111 -22.32 -2.06 -9.04
N THR A 112 -22.61 -2.01 -7.75
CA THR A 112 -22.20 -0.93 -6.87
C THR A 112 -21.40 -1.51 -5.72
N VAL A 113 -20.22 -0.92 -5.44
CA VAL A 113 -19.36 -1.25 -4.29
C VAL A 113 -19.25 0.00 -3.42
N GLY A 114 -19.89 -0.02 -2.25
CA GLY A 114 -20.16 1.21 -1.50
C GLY A 114 -20.97 2.19 -2.36
N GLU A 115 -20.44 3.38 -2.60
CA GLU A 115 -21.04 4.39 -3.48
C GLU A 115 -20.47 4.39 -4.92
N ASN A 116 -19.55 3.48 -5.23
CA ASN A 116 -18.81 3.49 -6.47
C ASN A 116 -19.42 2.55 -7.49
N ALA A 117 -19.52 2.99 -8.75
CA ALA A 117 -19.90 2.13 -9.86
C ALA A 117 -18.78 1.11 -10.12
N GLY A 118 -19.17 -0.14 -10.31
CA GLY A 118 -18.27 -1.25 -10.59
C GLY A 118 -18.84 -2.21 -11.62
N ILE A 119 -18.08 -3.24 -11.92
CA ILE A 119 -18.48 -4.31 -12.82
C ILE A 119 -17.99 -5.65 -12.29
N ALA A 120 -18.88 -6.63 -12.14
CA ALA A 120 -18.56 -8.01 -11.85
C ALA A 120 -18.53 -8.82 -13.16
N LYS A 121 -17.49 -9.67 -13.32
CA LYS A 121 -17.30 -10.52 -14.50
C LYS A 121 -16.95 -11.91 -14.07
N TRP A 122 -17.50 -12.94 -14.73
CA TRP A 122 -17.21 -14.33 -14.41
C TRP A 122 -17.37 -15.25 -15.63
N GLN A 123 -16.73 -16.41 -15.52
CA GLN A 123 -16.84 -17.46 -16.53
C GLN A 123 -16.52 -18.85 -15.95
N ILE A 124 -16.93 -19.87 -16.67
CA ILE A 124 -16.54 -21.25 -16.43
C ILE A 124 -15.21 -21.49 -17.16
N THR A 125 -14.22 -22.01 -16.46
CA THR A 125 -12.95 -22.42 -17.05
C THR A 125 -13.06 -23.77 -17.75
N GLU A 126 -12.05 -24.16 -18.53
CA GLU A 126 -11.99 -25.46 -19.21
C GLU A 126 -12.04 -26.66 -18.23
N VAL A 127 -11.62 -26.47 -16.99
CA VAL A 127 -11.69 -27.49 -15.92
C VAL A 127 -13.00 -27.48 -15.13
N GLY A 128 -13.97 -26.65 -15.55
CA GLY A 128 -15.31 -26.58 -14.93
C GLY A 128 -15.41 -25.68 -13.68
N GLU A 129 -14.33 -25.02 -13.27
CA GLU A 129 -14.37 -24.04 -12.17
C GLU A 129 -14.95 -22.72 -12.66
N VAL A 130 -15.78 -22.09 -11.82
CA VAL A 130 -16.27 -20.73 -12.08
C VAL A 130 -15.36 -19.73 -11.41
N VAL A 131 -14.64 -18.97 -12.20
CA VAL A 131 -13.76 -17.89 -11.76
C VAL A 131 -14.38 -16.53 -12.03
N GLY A 132 -14.00 -15.50 -11.26
CA GLY A 132 -14.55 -14.18 -11.50
C GLY A 132 -13.77 -13.06 -10.84
N ILE A 133 -14.08 -11.84 -11.26
CA ILE A 133 -13.52 -10.58 -10.75
C ILE A 133 -14.63 -9.57 -10.52
N CYS A 134 -14.39 -8.63 -9.60
CA CYS A 134 -15.14 -7.39 -9.53
C CYS A 134 -14.14 -6.24 -9.54
N LEU A 135 -14.43 -5.24 -10.37
CA LEU A 135 -13.59 -4.05 -10.59
C LEU A 135 -14.39 -2.80 -10.26
N TRP A 136 -13.77 -1.87 -9.56
CA TRP A 136 -14.36 -0.53 -9.34
C TRP A 136 -13.28 0.52 -9.11
N GLN A 137 -13.68 1.77 -9.21
CA GLN A 137 -12.80 2.91 -8.94
C GLN A 137 -13.47 3.87 -7.96
N ASN A 138 -12.74 4.26 -6.94
CA ASN A 138 -13.12 5.38 -6.11
C ASN A 138 -12.47 6.66 -6.69
N LYS A 139 -13.29 7.49 -7.34
CA LYS A 139 -12.83 8.73 -7.98
C LYS A 139 -12.41 9.79 -7.00
N THR A 140 -12.98 9.79 -5.79
CA THR A 140 -12.66 10.78 -4.74
C THR A 140 -11.26 10.56 -4.19
N SER A 141 -10.88 9.31 -3.93
CA SER A 141 -9.55 8.94 -3.46
C SER A 141 -8.56 8.61 -4.58
N ASN A 142 -9.00 8.61 -5.83
CA ASN A 142 -8.23 8.21 -7.02
C ASN A 142 -7.60 6.81 -6.87
N LEU A 143 -8.38 5.86 -6.35
CA LEU A 143 -7.96 4.47 -6.15
C LEU A 143 -8.73 3.53 -7.06
N THR A 144 -8.01 2.62 -7.71
CA THR A 144 -8.60 1.51 -8.47
C THR A 144 -8.50 0.23 -7.64
N TYR A 145 -9.59 -0.53 -7.64
CA TYR A 145 -9.74 -1.75 -6.86
C TYR A 145 -10.09 -2.93 -7.75
N SER A 146 -9.64 -4.10 -7.35
CA SER A 146 -10.15 -5.36 -7.85
C SER A 146 -10.27 -6.39 -6.74
N VAL A 147 -11.24 -7.27 -6.85
CA VAL A 147 -11.25 -8.55 -6.15
C VAL A 147 -11.39 -9.68 -7.17
N SER A 148 -10.84 -10.84 -6.85
CA SER A 148 -10.97 -12.04 -7.67
C SER A 148 -11.27 -13.26 -6.82
N MET A 149 -12.01 -14.22 -7.39
CA MET A 149 -12.29 -15.54 -6.83
C MET A 149 -11.87 -16.61 -7.84
N LYS A 150 -11.12 -17.61 -7.38
CA LYS A 150 -10.60 -18.68 -8.25
C LYS A 150 -11.55 -19.86 -8.42
N LYS A 151 -12.64 -19.93 -7.66
CA LYS A 151 -13.69 -20.92 -7.79
C LYS A 151 -15.02 -20.41 -7.25
N ASN A 152 -16.12 -21.05 -7.66
CA ASN A 152 -17.48 -20.80 -7.18
C ASN A 152 -17.93 -19.33 -7.30
N ALA A 153 -17.34 -18.58 -8.23
CA ALA A 153 -17.67 -17.19 -8.46
C ALA A 153 -19.06 -17.05 -9.11
N ASP A 154 -19.80 -16.08 -8.69
CA ASP A 154 -21.00 -15.54 -9.33
C ASP A 154 -21.10 -14.04 -9.04
N SER A 155 -22.05 -13.36 -9.65
CA SER A 155 -22.20 -11.91 -9.47
C SER A 155 -22.43 -11.53 -8.00
N GLU A 156 -23.26 -12.27 -7.28
CA GLU A 156 -23.64 -11.96 -5.89
C GLU A 156 -22.42 -12.11 -4.96
N LYS A 157 -21.68 -13.20 -5.09
CA LYS A 157 -20.47 -13.46 -4.29
C LYS A 157 -19.36 -12.46 -4.60
N LEU A 158 -19.16 -12.12 -5.88
CA LEU A 158 -18.17 -11.13 -6.28
C LEU A 158 -18.49 -9.73 -5.73
N ILE A 159 -19.75 -9.33 -5.78
CA ILE A 159 -20.20 -8.06 -5.20
C ILE A 159 -20.12 -8.07 -3.67
N ALA A 160 -20.50 -9.18 -3.03
CA ALA A 160 -20.37 -9.35 -1.59
C ALA A 160 -18.89 -9.28 -1.14
N LEU A 161 -17.99 -9.98 -1.86
CA LEU A 161 -16.56 -9.92 -1.61
C LEU A 161 -16.01 -8.49 -1.81
N ALA A 162 -16.39 -7.82 -2.89
CA ALA A 162 -15.96 -6.46 -3.17
C ALA A 162 -16.38 -5.50 -2.04
N ASN A 163 -17.63 -5.59 -1.56
CA ASN A 163 -18.11 -4.79 -0.42
C ASN A 163 -17.44 -5.19 0.91
N ALA A 164 -17.10 -6.44 1.11
CA ALA A 164 -16.41 -6.89 2.32
C ALA A 164 -14.94 -6.44 2.40
N VAL A 165 -14.28 -6.29 1.25
CA VAL A 165 -12.92 -5.76 1.14
C VAL A 165 -12.91 -4.23 1.11
N TYR A 166 -13.96 -3.64 0.51
CA TYR A 166 -14.12 -2.20 0.44
C TYR A 166 -14.61 -1.67 1.80
N ILE A 167 -13.85 -0.78 2.39
CA ILE A 167 -14.28 -0.07 3.59
C ILE A 167 -15.28 1.01 3.17
N ALA A 168 -16.59 0.67 3.16
CA ALA A 168 -17.65 1.65 2.96
C ALA A 168 -17.67 2.63 4.12
N GLY A 169 -17.44 3.91 3.87
CA GLY A 169 -17.31 4.91 4.92
C GLY A 169 -16.10 4.67 5.84
N GLY A 170 -15.34 3.58 5.63
CA GLY A 170 -13.94 3.59 5.88
C GLY A 170 -13.38 4.56 4.84
N GLU A 171 -13.49 5.84 5.14
CA GLU A 171 -12.40 6.68 4.82
C GLU A 171 -11.15 5.85 5.15
N GLN A 172 -10.47 5.29 4.13
CA GLN A 172 -9.05 5.48 4.25
C GLN A 172 -8.98 6.94 4.63
N MET A 173 -8.57 7.20 5.83
CA MET A 173 -8.31 8.56 6.22
C MET A 173 -7.19 8.99 5.27
N THR A 174 -7.57 9.47 4.09
CA THR A 174 -6.66 9.95 3.08
C THR A 174 -6.58 11.44 3.29
N TYR A 175 -5.40 11.94 3.31
CA TYR A 175 -5.24 13.37 3.20
C TYR A 175 -5.42 13.78 1.73
N LYS A 176 -6.04 14.92 1.50
CA LYS A 176 -6.13 15.52 0.16
C LYS A 176 -4.74 16.02 -0.25
N MET A 177 -4.34 15.76 -1.49
CA MET A 177 -3.13 16.35 -2.07
C MET A 177 -3.50 17.45 -3.07
N VAL A 178 -2.88 18.60 -2.94
CA VAL A 178 -3.12 19.75 -3.84
C VAL A 178 -1.80 20.46 -4.14
N SER A 179 -1.80 21.34 -5.13
CA SER A 179 -0.66 22.22 -5.39
C SER A 179 -0.48 23.27 -4.28
N MET A 180 0.73 23.83 -4.17
CA MET A 180 1.01 24.94 -3.24
C MET A 180 0.03 26.10 -3.44
N ALA A 181 -0.24 26.50 -4.68
CA ALA A 181 -1.16 27.60 -4.98
C ALA A 181 -2.60 27.29 -4.54
N GLU A 182 -3.07 26.09 -4.81
CA GLU A 182 -4.41 25.65 -4.40
C GLU A 182 -4.53 25.55 -2.87
N GLY A 183 -3.51 25.02 -2.18
CA GLY A 183 -3.49 24.94 -0.72
C GLY A 183 -3.54 26.31 -0.05
N LEU A 184 -2.82 27.29 -0.59
CA LEU A 184 -2.88 28.68 -0.11
C LEU A 184 -4.25 29.32 -0.34
N GLU A 185 -4.92 29.03 -1.45
CA GLU A 185 -6.28 29.51 -1.69
C GLU A 185 -7.29 28.86 -0.74
N ILE A 186 -7.12 27.56 -0.47
CA ILE A 186 -7.93 26.86 0.55
C ILE A 186 -7.72 27.50 1.92
N ALA A 187 -6.49 27.72 2.35
CA ALA A 187 -6.18 28.36 3.64
C ALA A 187 -6.81 29.75 3.77
N LYS A 188 -6.72 30.55 2.71
CA LYS A 188 -7.32 31.89 2.66
C LYS A 188 -8.83 31.88 2.82
N ASN A 189 -9.52 30.88 2.24
CA ASN A 189 -10.97 30.72 2.30
C ASN A 189 -11.44 30.01 3.58
N ASN A 190 -10.54 29.49 4.40
CA ASN A 190 -10.82 28.79 5.66
C ASN A 190 -9.93 29.38 6.77
N PRO A 191 -10.30 30.53 7.36
CA PRO A 191 -9.44 31.23 8.33
C PRO A 191 -9.15 30.45 9.61
N ASP A 192 -9.95 29.42 9.92
CA ASP A 192 -9.72 28.51 11.04
C ASP A 192 -8.76 27.36 10.70
N ALA A 193 -8.33 27.22 9.44
CA ALA A 193 -7.39 26.19 9.04
C ALA A 193 -5.99 26.45 9.60
N ILE A 194 -5.31 25.40 10.03
CA ILE A 194 -3.93 25.49 10.53
C ILE A 194 -2.97 25.09 9.40
N ILE A 195 -2.02 25.97 9.09
CA ILE A 195 -0.92 25.65 8.20
C ILE A 195 0.23 25.09 9.04
N VAL A 196 0.72 23.90 8.69
CA VAL A 196 1.77 23.19 9.42
C VAL A 196 3.02 23.05 8.56
N ASP A 197 4.13 23.57 9.05
CA ASP A 197 5.46 23.32 8.52
C ASP A 197 6.07 22.12 9.22
N VAL A 198 6.33 21.03 8.46
CA VAL A 198 6.92 19.82 9.03
C VAL A 198 8.43 19.72 8.78
N ARG A 199 9.06 20.83 8.45
CA ARG A 199 10.52 20.93 8.31
C ARG A 199 11.19 20.96 9.69
N ARG A 200 12.50 20.96 9.69
CA ARG A 200 13.29 21.15 10.91
C ARG A 200 13.19 22.59 11.42
N ASP A 201 13.46 22.78 12.70
CA ASP A 201 13.44 24.07 13.37
C ASP A 201 14.36 25.11 12.72
N ASP A 202 15.57 24.70 12.29
CA ASP A 202 16.51 25.57 11.57
C ASP A 202 15.97 26.07 10.22
N GLU A 203 15.27 25.18 9.49
CA GLU A 203 14.63 25.52 8.21
C GLU A 203 13.44 26.46 8.41
N TYR A 204 12.63 26.22 9.46
CA TYR A 204 11.50 27.06 9.82
C TYR A 204 11.94 28.48 10.19
N LYS A 205 12.94 28.62 11.07
CA LYS A 205 13.51 29.90 11.51
C LYS A 205 14.18 30.67 10.37
N ALA A 206 14.72 30.00 9.38
CA ALA A 206 15.29 30.64 8.19
C ALA A 206 14.23 31.31 7.32
N GLY A 207 12.97 30.86 7.41
CA GLY A 207 11.82 31.43 6.74
C GLY A 207 10.73 30.40 6.47
N HIS A 208 9.47 30.71 6.78
CA HIS A 208 8.30 29.87 6.65
C HIS A 208 7.12 30.60 6.02
N ILE A 209 6.07 29.87 5.63
CA ILE A 209 4.83 30.49 5.12
C ILE A 209 4.16 31.25 6.27
N PRO A 210 3.76 32.53 6.07
CA PRO A 210 3.16 33.33 7.12
C PRO A 210 2.00 32.65 7.85
N GLY A 211 2.04 32.70 9.18
CA GLY A 211 1.05 32.06 10.04
C GLY A 211 1.17 30.53 10.16
N ALA A 212 2.18 29.89 9.55
CA ALA A 212 2.41 28.46 9.72
C ALA A 212 2.96 28.16 11.13
N VAL A 213 2.54 27.03 11.70
CA VAL A 213 3.07 26.48 12.95
C VAL A 213 4.06 25.36 12.67
N LEU A 214 5.10 25.25 13.49
CA LEU A 214 6.10 24.20 13.35
C LEU A 214 5.65 22.91 14.05
N LEU A 215 5.67 21.79 13.31
CA LEU A 215 5.56 20.45 13.86
C LEU A 215 6.51 19.53 13.09
N THR A 216 7.77 19.48 13.51
CA THR A 216 8.83 18.73 12.82
C THR A 216 8.44 17.27 12.61
N MET A 217 8.51 16.78 11.36
CA MET A 217 8.06 15.42 10.96
C MET A 217 8.63 14.33 11.87
N GLU A 218 9.90 14.39 12.19
CA GLU A 218 10.62 13.37 13.00
C GLU A 218 10.16 13.32 14.46
N THR A 219 9.44 14.34 14.92
CA THR A 219 8.97 14.45 16.32
C THR A 219 7.47 14.25 16.47
N ILE A 220 6.75 13.91 15.40
CA ILE A 220 5.31 13.72 15.46
C ILE A 220 4.99 12.46 16.30
N THR A 221 4.32 12.69 17.41
CA THR A 221 3.73 11.67 18.29
C THR A 221 2.33 12.12 18.67
N ALA A 222 1.53 11.25 19.29
CA ALA A 222 0.20 11.63 19.78
C ALA A 222 0.27 12.83 20.73
N GLU A 223 1.30 12.89 21.57
CA GLU A 223 1.49 14.00 22.54
C GLU A 223 1.91 15.29 21.87
N THR A 224 2.91 15.27 20.98
CA THR A 224 3.42 16.48 20.30
C THR A 224 2.40 17.03 19.32
N ALA A 225 1.70 16.16 18.59
CA ALA A 225 0.62 16.58 17.70
C ALA A 225 -0.53 17.24 18.47
N ALA A 226 -1.00 16.64 19.57
CA ALA A 226 -2.09 17.20 20.36
C ALA A 226 -1.77 18.59 20.99
N LYS A 227 -0.49 18.90 21.24
CA LYS A 227 -0.08 20.22 21.74
C LYS A 227 -0.21 21.31 20.67
N VAL A 228 0.03 21.00 19.41
CA VAL A 228 0.01 21.94 18.29
C VAL A 228 -1.35 21.94 17.59
N LEU A 229 -1.99 20.77 17.53
CA LEU A 229 -3.21 20.48 16.80
C LEU A 229 -4.23 19.81 17.76
N PRO A 230 -4.87 20.54 18.64
CA PRO A 230 -5.72 19.97 19.68
C PRO A 230 -7.03 19.37 19.16
N ASP A 231 -7.54 19.89 18.03
CA ASP A 231 -8.76 19.34 17.40
C ASP A 231 -8.41 18.47 16.20
N LYS A 232 -8.72 17.20 16.29
CA LYS A 232 -8.45 16.22 15.25
C LYS A 232 -9.32 16.37 14.00
N ASN A 233 -10.41 17.11 14.07
CA ASN A 233 -11.31 17.37 12.94
C ASN A 233 -11.05 18.71 12.26
N GLN A 234 -10.17 19.53 12.83
CA GLN A 234 -9.78 20.81 12.25
C GLN A 234 -9.09 20.63 10.91
N MET A 235 -9.32 21.55 9.98
CA MET A 235 -8.62 21.56 8.70
C MET A 235 -7.14 21.89 8.91
N ILE A 236 -6.27 21.00 8.47
CA ILE A 236 -4.81 21.12 8.61
C ILE A 236 -4.18 21.02 7.22
N LEU A 237 -3.46 22.08 6.84
CA LEU A 237 -2.69 22.12 5.60
C LEU A 237 -1.22 21.88 5.93
N ILE A 238 -0.61 20.88 5.31
CA ILE A 238 0.73 20.39 5.66
C ILE A 238 1.68 20.60 4.49
N TYR A 239 2.82 21.23 4.74
CA TYR A 239 3.89 21.36 3.75
C TYR A 239 5.26 21.05 4.34
N CYS A 240 6.23 20.80 3.45
CA CYS A 240 7.63 20.73 3.85
C CYS A 240 8.53 21.50 2.88
N ARG A 241 9.74 21.02 2.60
CA ARG A 241 10.62 21.67 1.61
C ARG A 241 10.19 21.38 0.17
N SER A 242 9.89 20.10 -0.17
CA SER A 242 9.65 19.61 -1.54
C SER A 242 8.49 18.60 -1.67
N GLY A 243 7.63 18.48 -0.66
CA GLY A 243 6.48 17.56 -0.67
C GLY A 243 6.75 16.16 -0.10
N ARG A 244 8.01 15.70 0.04
CA ARG A 244 8.29 14.33 0.53
C ARG A 244 8.00 14.14 2.03
N ARG A 245 8.49 15.03 2.89
CA ARG A 245 8.28 14.94 4.35
C ARG A 245 6.83 15.23 4.75
N SER A 246 6.14 16.12 4.03
CA SER A 246 4.73 16.45 4.27
C SER A 246 3.79 15.28 4.03
N LYS A 247 4.05 14.45 3.04
CA LYS A 247 3.30 13.19 2.79
C LYS A 247 3.45 12.20 3.96
N ILE A 248 4.67 12.01 4.46
CA ILE A 248 4.92 11.14 5.62
C ILE A 248 4.23 11.69 6.88
N ALA A 249 4.35 13.00 7.11
CA ALA A 249 3.72 13.65 8.26
C ALA A 249 2.18 13.59 8.19
N ALA A 250 1.60 13.80 7.01
CA ALA A 250 0.16 13.67 6.81
C ALA A 250 -0.32 12.24 7.13
N GLN A 251 0.40 11.21 6.67
CA GLN A 251 0.07 9.83 7.02
C GLN A 251 0.19 9.58 8.52
N THR A 252 1.26 10.03 9.16
CA THR A 252 1.43 9.88 10.62
C THR A 252 0.28 10.55 11.39
N LEU A 253 -0.16 11.75 10.98
CA LEU A 253 -1.29 12.43 11.59
C LEU A 253 -2.62 11.68 11.36
N LEU A 254 -2.83 11.11 10.17
CA LEU A 254 -3.98 10.23 9.92
C LEU A 254 -3.99 9.03 10.88
N ASP A 255 -2.86 8.35 11.04
CA ASP A 255 -2.73 7.19 11.94
C ASP A 255 -2.97 7.59 13.41
N LEU A 256 -2.74 8.86 13.76
CA LEU A 256 -3.08 9.45 15.05
C LEU A 256 -4.55 9.89 15.16
N GLY A 257 -5.36 9.72 14.09
CA GLY A 257 -6.80 10.00 14.07
C GLY A 257 -7.18 11.43 13.68
N TYR A 258 -6.30 12.19 13.04
CA TYR A 258 -6.65 13.48 12.42
C TYR A 258 -7.39 13.22 11.10
N THR A 259 -8.53 13.88 10.87
CA THR A 259 -9.47 13.51 9.79
C THR A 259 -9.50 14.46 8.61
N ASN A 260 -9.05 15.71 8.76
CA ASN A 260 -9.19 16.75 7.75
C ASN A 260 -7.84 17.32 7.35
N LEU A 261 -7.05 16.53 6.63
CA LEU A 261 -5.68 16.82 6.26
C LEU A 261 -5.53 17.14 4.77
N ILE A 262 -4.75 18.16 4.46
CA ILE A 262 -4.41 18.58 3.10
C ILE A 262 -2.90 18.71 3.00
N GLU A 263 -2.26 17.88 2.20
CA GLU A 263 -0.86 17.99 1.81
C GLU A 263 -0.78 18.91 0.59
N PHE A 264 0.02 20.02 0.67
CA PHE A 264 0.07 20.99 -0.40
C PHE A 264 1.50 21.33 -0.88
N GLY A 265 2.35 20.33 -0.83
CA GLY A 265 3.65 20.36 -1.51
C GLY A 265 4.79 20.92 -0.68
N GLY A 266 5.63 21.72 -1.33
CA GLY A 266 6.87 22.22 -0.75
C GLY A 266 7.03 23.74 -0.85
N ILE A 267 7.68 24.34 0.16
CA ILE A 267 7.96 25.78 0.19
C ILE A 267 8.81 26.25 -1.00
N LEU A 268 9.48 25.34 -1.73
CA LEU A 268 10.19 25.68 -2.96
C LEU A 268 9.25 26.22 -4.05
N ASP A 269 7.96 25.86 -4.01
CA ASP A 269 6.94 26.31 -4.96
C ASP A 269 6.20 27.59 -4.44
N TYR A 270 6.46 27.99 -3.20
CA TYR A 270 5.87 29.19 -2.61
C TYR A 270 6.49 30.46 -3.23
N LYS A 271 5.64 31.37 -3.71
CA LYS A 271 6.05 32.62 -4.37
C LYS A 271 5.84 33.87 -3.51
N GLY A 272 5.30 33.72 -2.30
CA GLY A 272 5.06 34.80 -1.38
C GLY A 272 6.30 35.19 -0.56
N LYS A 273 6.13 36.19 0.31
CA LYS A 273 7.14 36.55 1.32
C LYS A 273 7.08 35.55 2.46
N VAL A 274 8.25 35.08 2.88
CA VAL A 274 8.37 34.24 4.09
C VAL A 274 8.43 35.08 5.33
N GLU A 275 7.92 34.54 6.43
CA GLU A 275 8.07 35.02 7.79
C GLU A 275 9.31 34.41 8.45
N LYS A 276 9.94 35.08 9.44
CA LYS A 276 11.12 34.59 10.15
C LYS A 276 10.89 34.62 11.65
#